data_cf062db36967d3d4c55cf2b2501775e5
#
_entry.id   cf062db36967d3d4c55cf2b2501775e5
#
_cell.length_a   1.000
_cell.length_b   1.000
_cell.length_c   1.000
_cell.angle_alpha   90.00
_cell.angle_beta   90.00
_cell.angle_gamma   90.00
#
_symmetry.space_group_name_H-M   'P 1'
#
loop_
_entity.id
_entity.type
_entity.pdbx_description
1 polymer ?
#
loop_
_entity_poly.entity_id
_entity_poly.type
_entity_poly.pdbx_seq_one_letter_code
_entity_poly.pdbx_strand_id
1 'polypeptide(L)'
;VGTPGWIASGALASYRINFENLGPGSLDANGNPFPTFATAPAHRVTITDQLDANLDWDTFELTSFGFGDTIIPAGNRSHFTTTVPMTYNGETFDVEIEAGIDFPTGRVFVAFQSINPSTSLPPNVLTGFLPPEDGTGIGKGHVSYVVRAKALAHGAEIRNVAEIRFDINDVITTDPIHPWVKGTSS
;
A
#
# COMPACT_ATOMS: atom_id res chain seq x y z
N VAL A 1 3.39 -14.01 -15.00
CA VAL A 1 3.79 -12.95 -15.96
C VAL A 1 2.51 -12.32 -16.45
N GLY A 2 2.14 -11.15 -15.88
CA GLY A 2 0.97 -10.40 -16.33
C GLY A 2 1.17 -9.90 -17.75
N THR A 3 0.15 -10.02 -18.60
CA THR A 3 0.16 -9.42 -19.93
C THR A 3 0.22 -7.89 -19.76
N PRO A 4 1.10 -7.15 -20.49
CA PRO A 4 1.08 -5.69 -20.46
C PRO A 4 -0.34 -5.18 -20.76
N GLY A 5 -0.92 -4.43 -19.82
CA GLY A 5 -2.24 -3.85 -20.00
C GLY A 5 -2.15 -2.59 -20.87
N TRP A 6 -3.06 -2.43 -21.81
CA TRP A 6 -3.23 -1.19 -22.57
C TRP A 6 -4.35 -0.37 -21.94
N ILE A 7 -4.11 0.91 -21.65
CA ILE A 7 -5.19 1.83 -21.29
C ILE A 7 -5.39 2.87 -22.40
N ALA A 8 -6.64 3.29 -22.55
CA ALA A 8 -6.97 4.39 -23.44
C ALA A 8 -6.39 5.70 -22.89
N SER A 9 -6.02 6.60 -23.79
CA SER A 9 -5.65 7.97 -23.45
C SER A 9 -6.77 8.62 -22.61
N GLY A 10 -6.43 9.24 -21.50
CA GLY A 10 -7.39 9.86 -20.57
C GLY A 10 -8.17 8.87 -19.69
N ALA A 11 -7.90 7.57 -19.77
CA ALA A 11 -8.60 6.58 -18.93
C ALA A 11 -8.15 6.66 -17.46
N LEU A 12 -9.04 6.22 -16.57
CA LEU A 12 -8.76 6.07 -15.15
C LEU A 12 -7.94 4.80 -14.93
N ALA A 13 -6.76 4.94 -14.35
CA ALA A 13 -5.92 3.85 -13.91
C ALA A 13 -6.19 3.55 -12.43
N SER A 14 -6.36 2.29 -12.09
CA SER A 14 -6.55 1.83 -10.71
C SER A 14 -5.30 1.12 -10.24
N TYR A 15 -4.81 1.53 -9.08
CA TYR A 15 -3.63 0.97 -8.43
C TYR A 15 -4.01 0.34 -7.11
N ARG A 16 -3.35 -0.78 -6.82
CA ARG A 16 -3.40 -1.41 -5.50
C ARG A 16 -2.00 -1.87 -5.12
N ILE A 17 -1.49 -1.33 -4.03
CA ILE A 17 -0.23 -1.72 -3.44
C ILE A 17 -0.56 -2.67 -2.29
N ASN A 18 -0.14 -3.93 -2.41
CA ASN A 18 -0.28 -4.92 -1.36
C ASN A 18 1.04 -5.04 -0.60
N PHE A 19 0.93 -5.26 0.71
CA PHE A 19 2.07 -5.52 1.58
C PHE A 19 1.73 -6.66 2.55
N GLU A 20 2.77 -7.33 3.04
CA GLU A 20 2.63 -8.48 3.91
C GLU A 20 3.78 -8.50 4.92
N ASN A 21 3.46 -8.65 6.19
CA ASN A 21 4.42 -9.00 7.22
C ASN A 21 4.64 -10.51 7.12
N LEU A 22 5.71 -10.91 6.41
CA LEU A 22 5.97 -12.31 6.11
C LEU A 22 6.02 -13.13 7.40
N GLY A 23 5.23 -14.18 7.46
CA GLY A 23 5.13 -15.06 8.59
C GLY A 23 5.17 -16.55 8.18
N PRO A 24 4.95 -17.46 9.11
CA PRO A 24 5.00 -18.92 8.82
C PRO A 24 3.93 -19.39 7.82
N GLY A 25 2.88 -18.58 7.61
CA GLY A 25 1.85 -18.84 6.60
C GLY A 25 2.10 -18.19 5.24
N SER A 26 3.18 -17.42 5.09
CA SER A 26 3.52 -16.73 3.83
C SER A 26 4.12 -17.71 2.82
N LEU A 27 3.69 -17.58 1.55
CA LEU A 27 4.17 -18.38 0.44
C LEU A 27 4.72 -17.49 -0.68
N ASP A 28 5.79 -17.95 -1.33
CA ASP A 28 6.33 -17.32 -2.52
C ASP A 28 5.40 -17.48 -3.74
N ALA A 29 5.77 -16.93 -4.88
CA ALA A 29 4.99 -17.03 -6.12
C ALA A 29 4.84 -18.46 -6.66
N ASN A 30 5.66 -19.41 -6.18
CA ASN A 30 5.62 -20.84 -6.54
C ASN A 30 4.85 -21.67 -5.49
N GLY A 31 4.36 -21.04 -4.41
CA GLY A 31 3.65 -21.71 -3.33
C GLY A 31 4.56 -22.35 -2.27
N ASN A 32 5.84 -21.98 -2.22
CA ASN A 32 6.76 -22.48 -1.20
C ASN A 32 6.83 -21.53 0.00
N PRO A 33 7.00 -22.05 1.23
CA PRO A 33 7.25 -21.21 2.40
C PRO A 33 8.55 -20.41 2.27
N PHE A 34 8.55 -19.19 2.79
CA PHE A 34 9.77 -18.40 2.90
C PHE A 34 10.73 -19.02 3.91
N PRO A 35 12.06 -19.02 3.66
CA PRO A 35 13.04 -19.61 4.57
C PRO A 35 13.24 -18.78 5.85
N THR A 36 12.89 -17.50 5.81
CA THR A 36 12.96 -16.56 6.93
C THR A 36 11.70 -15.70 6.95
N PHE A 37 11.20 -15.38 8.12
CA PHE A 37 9.99 -14.59 8.31
C PHE A 37 10.06 -13.76 9.61
N ALA A 38 9.19 -12.77 9.71
CA ALA A 38 9.05 -11.95 10.90
C ALA A 38 8.51 -12.77 12.08
N THR A 39 8.97 -12.43 13.28
CA THR A 39 8.53 -13.05 14.53
C THR A 39 7.72 -12.11 15.42
N ALA A 40 7.58 -10.86 15.01
CA ALA A 40 6.84 -9.83 15.72
C ALA A 40 5.90 -9.06 14.78
N PRO A 41 4.80 -8.50 15.31
CA PRO A 41 3.91 -7.61 14.56
C PRO A 41 4.65 -6.35 14.11
N ALA A 42 4.33 -5.85 12.91
CA ALA A 42 4.76 -4.53 12.52
C ALA A 42 3.92 -3.46 13.22
N HIS A 43 4.61 -2.45 13.80
CA HIS A 43 3.98 -1.28 14.42
C HIS A 43 3.72 -0.18 13.39
N ARG A 44 4.58 -0.08 12.38
CA ARG A 44 4.51 0.95 11.37
C ARG A 44 4.77 0.38 9.98
N VAL A 45 3.93 0.76 9.03
CA VAL A 45 4.19 0.54 7.60
C VAL A 45 4.08 1.88 6.91
N THR A 46 5.12 2.25 6.16
CA THR A 46 5.10 3.44 5.31
C THR A 46 5.25 3.03 3.86
N ILE A 47 4.47 3.66 3.00
CA ILE A 47 4.50 3.44 1.56
C ILE A 47 4.72 4.78 0.89
N THR A 48 5.63 4.84 -0.05
CA THR A 48 5.80 5.98 -0.95
C THR A 48 5.78 5.51 -2.38
N ASP A 49 5.12 6.27 -3.24
CA ASP A 49 4.97 5.94 -4.64
C ASP A 49 5.13 7.21 -5.47
N GLN A 50 6.11 7.22 -6.36
CA GLN A 50 6.33 8.34 -7.26
C GLN A 50 5.52 8.10 -8.52
N LEU A 51 4.38 8.78 -8.64
CA LEU A 51 3.53 8.68 -9.81
C LEU A 51 4.25 9.14 -11.07
N ASP A 52 4.05 8.38 -12.15
CA ASP A 52 4.57 8.72 -13.47
C ASP A 52 4.08 10.10 -13.93
N ALA A 53 4.93 10.86 -14.60
CA ALA A 53 4.60 12.18 -15.15
C ALA A 53 3.49 12.15 -16.22
N ASN A 54 3.23 10.99 -16.80
CA ASN A 54 2.13 10.75 -17.73
C ASN A 54 0.76 10.58 -17.05
N LEU A 55 0.71 10.61 -15.73
CA LEU A 55 -0.52 10.62 -14.94
C LEU A 55 -0.90 12.07 -14.59
N ASP A 56 -2.19 12.35 -14.60
CA ASP A 56 -2.77 13.62 -14.19
C ASP A 56 -2.99 13.59 -12.67
N TRP A 57 -2.01 14.08 -11.93
CA TRP A 57 -1.96 14.00 -10.47
C TRP A 57 -3.13 14.73 -9.80
N ASP A 58 -3.69 15.77 -10.43
CA ASP A 58 -4.86 16.49 -9.91
C ASP A 58 -6.12 15.62 -9.84
N THR A 59 -6.10 14.48 -10.53
CA THR A 59 -7.20 13.48 -10.54
C THR A 59 -6.97 12.33 -9.56
N PHE A 60 -5.93 12.40 -8.74
CA PHE A 60 -5.64 11.36 -7.76
C PHE A 60 -6.72 11.27 -6.68
N GLU A 61 -7.21 10.07 -6.42
CA GLU A 61 -8.19 9.77 -5.39
C GLU A 61 -7.86 8.46 -4.66
N LEU A 62 -7.74 8.54 -3.34
CA LEU A 62 -7.66 7.37 -2.47
C LEU A 62 -9.02 6.67 -2.43
N THR A 63 -9.04 5.36 -2.59
CA THR A 63 -10.29 4.58 -2.64
C THR A 63 -10.48 3.70 -1.40
N SER A 64 -9.45 2.97 -0.96
CA SER A 64 -9.55 2.13 0.22
C SER A 64 -8.19 1.79 0.82
N PHE A 65 -8.23 1.42 2.11
CA PHE A 65 -7.15 0.81 2.86
C PHE A 65 -7.64 -0.51 3.44
N GLY A 66 -6.73 -1.43 3.73
CA GLY A 66 -7.06 -2.63 4.46
C GLY A 66 -5.85 -3.25 5.15
N PHE A 67 -6.10 -3.92 6.26
CA PHE A 67 -5.14 -4.78 6.97
C PHE A 67 -5.91 -5.84 7.74
N GLY A 68 -5.42 -7.08 7.74
CA GLY A 68 -6.16 -8.22 8.27
C GLY A 68 -7.58 -8.27 7.66
N ASP A 69 -8.58 -8.36 8.51
CA ASP A 69 -10.00 -8.38 8.12
C ASP A 69 -10.62 -6.96 8.02
N THR A 70 -9.86 -5.93 8.30
CA THR A 70 -10.35 -4.54 8.30
C THR A 70 -10.25 -3.92 6.92
N ILE A 71 -11.35 -3.35 6.43
CA ILE A 71 -11.40 -2.58 5.17
C ILE A 71 -11.97 -1.19 5.47
N ILE A 72 -11.28 -0.15 5.05
CA ILE A 72 -11.60 1.24 5.31
C ILE A 72 -11.77 1.96 3.97
N PRO A 73 -12.98 2.39 3.59
CA PRO A 73 -13.18 3.20 2.41
C PRO A 73 -12.64 4.62 2.64
N ALA A 74 -11.84 5.13 1.73
CA ALA A 74 -11.30 6.49 1.79
C ALA A 74 -12.25 7.57 1.27
N GLY A 75 -13.27 7.18 0.50
CA GLY A 75 -14.31 8.08 -0.03
C GLY A 75 -13.82 9.02 -1.13
N ASN A 76 -12.88 8.56 -1.96
CA ASN A 76 -12.38 9.26 -3.14
C ASN A 76 -11.84 10.65 -2.80
N ARG A 77 -10.79 10.70 -2.00
CA ARG A 77 -10.14 11.93 -1.51
C ARG A 77 -8.66 11.92 -1.88
N SER A 78 -8.09 13.09 -2.09
CA SER A 78 -6.65 13.25 -2.33
C SER A 78 -5.81 13.18 -1.04
N HIS A 79 -6.45 13.36 0.12
CA HIS A 79 -5.85 13.21 1.45
C HIS A 79 -6.86 12.57 2.40
N PHE A 80 -6.38 11.67 3.26
CA PHE A 80 -7.21 10.92 4.19
C PHE A 80 -6.46 10.67 5.50
N THR A 81 -7.14 10.89 6.62
CA THR A 81 -6.66 10.51 7.95
C THR A 81 -7.78 9.81 8.71
N THR A 82 -7.44 8.78 9.45
CA THR A 82 -8.38 8.10 10.35
C THR A 82 -7.64 7.38 11.46
N THR A 83 -8.38 7.03 12.49
CA THR A 83 -7.91 6.20 13.61
C THR A 83 -8.86 5.03 13.76
N VAL A 84 -8.32 3.82 13.84
CA VAL A 84 -9.08 2.57 13.97
C VAL A 84 -8.66 1.88 15.26
N PRO A 85 -9.56 1.69 16.24
CA PRO A 85 -9.25 0.92 17.42
C PRO A 85 -9.09 -0.56 17.06
N MET A 86 -8.07 -1.19 17.61
CA MET A 86 -7.75 -2.59 17.37
C MET A 86 -7.36 -3.28 18.68
N THR A 87 -7.60 -4.58 18.76
CA THR A 87 -7.13 -5.43 19.87
C THR A 87 -6.35 -6.59 19.30
N TYR A 88 -5.12 -6.74 19.75
CA TYR A 88 -4.28 -7.87 19.40
C TYR A 88 -3.44 -8.29 20.59
N ASN A 89 -3.25 -9.59 20.78
CA ASN A 89 -2.46 -10.16 21.89
C ASN A 89 -2.89 -9.67 23.28
N GLY A 90 -4.20 -9.42 23.48
CA GLY A 90 -4.78 -8.98 24.75
C GLY A 90 -4.59 -7.49 25.06
N GLU A 91 -4.00 -6.72 24.18
CA GLU A 91 -3.81 -5.26 24.32
C GLU A 91 -4.66 -4.51 23.28
N THR A 92 -5.31 -3.43 23.73
CA THR A 92 -6.06 -2.52 22.85
C THR A 92 -5.23 -1.30 22.53
N PHE A 93 -5.16 -0.93 21.27
CA PHE A 93 -4.41 0.19 20.73
C PHE A 93 -5.12 0.79 19.52
N ASP A 94 -4.67 1.93 19.08
CA ASP A 94 -5.19 2.60 17.89
C ASP A 94 -4.24 2.39 16.72
N VAL A 95 -4.81 2.24 15.52
CA VAL A 95 -4.09 2.29 14.24
C VAL A 95 -4.38 3.62 13.59
N GLU A 96 -3.41 4.51 13.61
CA GLU A 96 -3.48 5.78 12.90
C GLU A 96 -3.09 5.57 11.45
N ILE A 97 -3.90 6.08 10.53
CA ILE A 97 -3.66 6.03 9.09
C ILE A 97 -3.64 7.45 8.56
N GLU A 98 -2.58 7.80 7.88
CA GLU A 98 -2.45 9.02 7.11
C GLU A 98 -2.00 8.70 5.69
N ALA A 99 -2.68 9.27 4.70
CA ALA A 99 -2.35 9.06 3.31
C ALA A 99 -2.70 10.27 2.46
N GLY A 100 -1.98 10.46 1.37
CA GLY A 100 -2.25 11.55 0.44
C GLY A 100 -1.27 11.62 -0.70
N ILE A 101 -1.40 12.69 -1.48
CA ILE A 101 -0.47 13.06 -2.55
C ILE A 101 0.11 14.45 -2.30
N ASP A 102 1.40 14.58 -2.52
CA ASP A 102 2.06 15.87 -2.69
C ASP A 102 1.94 16.29 -4.15
N PHE A 103 0.97 17.14 -4.46
CA PHE A 103 0.68 17.56 -5.84
C PHE A 103 1.88 18.21 -6.57
N PRO A 104 2.73 19.04 -5.94
CA PRO A 104 3.91 19.59 -6.59
C PRO A 104 4.88 18.55 -7.13
N THR A 105 5.01 17.42 -6.47
CA THR A 105 5.97 16.37 -6.82
C THR A 105 5.32 15.12 -7.42
N GLY A 106 4.00 14.94 -7.28
CA GLY A 106 3.30 13.72 -7.65
C GLY A 106 3.63 12.52 -6.75
N ARG A 107 4.15 12.78 -5.54
CA ARG A 107 4.52 11.73 -4.59
C ARG A 107 3.34 11.35 -3.72
N VAL A 108 2.93 10.11 -3.82
CA VAL A 108 1.95 9.50 -2.91
C VAL A 108 2.67 9.05 -1.64
N PHE A 109 2.05 9.26 -0.50
CA PHE A 109 2.52 8.77 0.79
C PHE A 109 1.38 8.10 1.54
N VAL A 110 1.70 7.04 2.27
CA VAL A 110 0.78 6.33 3.16
C VAL A 110 1.55 5.91 4.41
N ALA A 111 0.96 6.10 5.56
CA ALA A 111 1.49 5.63 6.83
C ALA A 111 0.38 4.94 7.63
N PHE A 112 0.71 3.77 8.15
CA PHE A 112 -0.05 3.06 9.18
C PHE A 112 0.82 3.04 10.42
N GLN A 113 0.27 3.34 11.57
CA GLN A 113 1.03 3.36 12.83
C GLN A 113 0.19 2.90 14.00
N SER A 114 0.68 1.91 14.75
CA SER A 114 0.07 1.47 16.01
C SER A 114 0.48 2.41 17.14
N ILE A 115 -0.50 2.94 17.86
CA ILE A 115 -0.31 3.90 18.96
C ILE A 115 -1.11 3.44 20.17
N ASN A 116 -0.49 3.44 21.33
CA ASN A 116 -1.21 3.32 22.59
C ASN A 116 -1.85 4.68 22.91
N PRO A 117 -3.19 4.77 22.96
CA PRO A 117 -3.87 6.06 23.11
C PRO A 117 -3.60 6.77 24.45
N SER A 118 -3.17 6.02 25.48
CA SER A 118 -2.85 6.59 26.79
C SER A 118 -1.48 7.23 26.88
N THR A 119 -0.53 6.77 26.07
CA THR A 119 0.88 7.20 26.12
C THR A 119 1.34 7.94 24.87
N SER A 120 0.58 7.84 23.76
CA SER A 120 0.97 8.29 22.42
C SER A 120 2.28 7.67 21.91
N LEU A 121 2.66 6.53 22.45
CA LEU A 121 3.83 5.74 22.06
C LEU A 121 3.38 4.44 21.35
N PRO A 122 4.25 3.76 20.62
CA PRO A 122 3.96 2.43 20.13
C PRO A 122 3.52 1.49 21.25
N PRO A 123 2.61 0.55 21.03
CA PRO A 123 2.23 -0.46 22.01
C PRO A 123 3.41 -1.41 22.30
N ASN A 124 3.16 -2.46 23.10
CA ASN A 124 4.16 -3.48 23.39
C ASN A 124 4.73 -4.08 22.10
N VAL A 125 6.00 -4.47 22.09
CA VAL A 125 6.72 -5.03 20.93
C VAL A 125 6.04 -6.28 20.32
N LEU A 126 5.25 -7.01 21.10
CA LEU A 126 4.47 -8.16 20.63
C LEU A 126 3.03 -7.79 20.24
N THR A 127 2.72 -6.50 20.17
CA THR A 127 1.40 -5.96 19.87
C THR A 127 1.51 -4.92 18.77
N GLY A 128 0.93 -5.17 17.61
CA GLY A 128 0.97 -4.26 16.46
C GLY A 128 -0.15 -4.60 15.47
N PHE A 129 -0.41 -3.67 14.55
CA PHE A 129 -1.55 -3.76 13.65
C PHE A 129 -1.40 -4.84 12.57
N LEU A 130 -0.16 -5.24 12.26
CA LEU A 130 0.11 -6.22 11.20
C LEU A 130 0.97 -7.36 11.76
N PRO A 131 0.34 -8.40 12.36
CA PRO A 131 1.04 -9.60 12.82
C PRO A 131 1.77 -10.31 11.69
N PRO A 132 2.72 -11.22 11.99
CA PRO A 132 3.25 -12.14 10.99
C PRO A 132 2.12 -12.97 10.37
N GLU A 133 2.13 -13.14 9.07
CA GLU A 133 1.11 -13.90 8.33
C GLU A 133 1.12 -15.38 8.73
N ASP A 134 -0.04 -15.89 9.12
CA ASP A 134 -0.23 -17.28 9.59
C ASP A 134 -1.03 -18.16 8.60
N GLY A 135 -1.38 -17.61 7.43
CA GLY A 135 -2.22 -18.24 6.42
C GLY A 135 -3.67 -17.78 6.44
N THR A 136 -4.07 -16.97 7.44
CA THR A 136 -5.44 -16.43 7.53
C THR A 136 -5.63 -15.07 6.84
N GLY A 137 -4.53 -14.38 6.50
CA GLY A 137 -4.56 -13.04 5.94
C GLY A 137 -4.33 -11.93 6.97
N ILE A 138 -4.14 -12.27 8.25
CA ILE A 138 -3.96 -11.30 9.32
C ILE A 138 -2.72 -10.41 9.14
N GLY A 139 -1.68 -10.94 8.48
CA GLY A 139 -0.44 -10.24 8.17
C GLY A 139 -0.44 -9.47 6.87
N LYS A 140 -1.58 -9.36 6.18
CA LYS A 140 -1.70 -8.71 4.86
C LYS A 140 -2.38 -7.36 4.95
N GLY A 141 -1.91 -6.43 4.12
CA GLY A 141 -2.54 -5.13 4.00
C GLY A 141 -2.48 -4.58 2.58
N HIS A 142 -3.21 -3.50 2.36
CA HIS A 142 -3.21 -2.82 1.08
C HIS A 142 -3.59 -1.35 1.19
N VAL A 143 -3.20 -0.60 0.17
CA VAL A 143 -3.75 0.70 -0.18
C VAL A 143 -4.19 0.68 -1.63
N SER A 144 -5.31 1.32 -1.93
CA SER A 144 -5.82 1.46 -3.30
C SER A 144 -6.14 2.91 -3.61
N TYR A 145 -5.82 3.32 -4.82
CA TYR A 145 -6.11 4.64 -5.34
C TYR A 145 -6.36 4.59 -6.85
N VAL A 146 -6.90 5.65 -7.38
CA VAL A 146 -7.12 5.83 -8.81
C VAL A 146 -6.50 7.16 -9.24
N VAL A 147 -6.07 7.22 -10.50
CA VAL A 147 -5.53 8.43 -11.11
C VAL A 147 -5.74 8.35 -12.63
N ARG A 148 -5.99 9.45 -13.29
CA ARG A 148 -6.24 9.49 -14.72
C ARG A 148 -4.94 9.58 -15.51
N ALA A 149 -4.83 8.82 -16.60
CA ALA A 149 -3.76 9.04 -17.57
C ALA A 149 -3.99 10.36 -18.32
N LYS A 150 -2.93 11.10 -18.59
CA LYS A 150 -2.99 12.28 -19.50
C LYS A 150 -3.34 11.85 -20.92
N ALA A 151 -3.60 12.81 -21.79
CA ALA A 151 -3.69 12.57 -23.23
C ALA A 151 -2.28 12.19 -23.72
N LEU A 152 -2.06 10.90 -24.02
CA LEU A 152 -0.76 10.35 -24.37
C LEU A 152 -0.73 9.93 -25.84
N ALA A 153 0.45 10.05 -26.46
CA ALA A 153 0.71 9.51 -27.77
C ALA A 153 0.68 7.98 -27.75
N HIS A 154 0.38 7.37 -28.88
CA HIS A 154 0.42 5.92 -29.05
C HIS A 154 1.81 5.36 -28.68
N GLY A 155 1.85 4.35 -27.83
CA GLY A 155 3.08 3.72 -27.38
C GLY A 155 3.75 4.38 -26.16
N ALA A 156 3.16 5.43 -25.58
CA ALA A 156 3.64 5.96 -24.31
C ALA A 156 3.54 4.90 -23.20
N GLU A 157 4.55 4.84 -22.33
CA GLU A 157 4.57 3.93 -21.19
C GLU A 157 4.29 4.72 -19.92
N ILE A 158 3.53 4.11 -19.00
CA ILE A 158 3.38 4.57 -17.63
C ILE A 158 4.02 3.52 -16.74
N ARG A 159 4.97 3.96 -15.90
CA ARG A 159 5.67 3.10 -14.95
C ARG A 159 5.35 3.53 -13.54
N ASN A 160 5.17 2.58 -12.66
CA ASN A 160 4.94 2.83 -11.25
C ASN A 160 5.75 1.86 -10.41
N VAL A 161 6.44 2.39 -9.39
CA VAL A 161 7.24 1.61 -8.45
C VAL A 161 7.03 2.20 -7.07
N ALA A 162 6.41 1.42 -6.19
CA ALA A 162 6.23 1.81 -4.81
C ALA A 162 7.37 1.29 -3.93
N GLU A 163 7.70 2.07 -2.92
CA GLU A 163 8.61 1.75 -1.84
C GLU A 163 7.81 1.45 -0.57
N ILE A 164 8.07 0.34 0.08
CA ILE A 164 7.39 -0.10 1.30
C ILE A 164 8.43 -0.30 2.39
N ARG A 165 8.19 0.27 3.57
CA ARG A 165 9.06 0.08 4.73
C ARG A 165 8.24 -0.38 5.94
N PHE A 166 8.70 -1.43 6.58
CA PHE A 166 8.18 -1.95 7.84
C PHE A 166 9.07 -1.49 9.00
N ASP A 167 8.52 -0.77 9.95
CA ASP A 167 9.21 -0.24 11.11
C ASP A 167 10.52 0.50 10.73
N ILE A 168 11.67 0.00 11.18
CA ILE A 168 13.00 0.53 10.90
C ILE A 168 13.78 -0.29 9.86
N ASN A 169 13.13 -1.28 9.25
CA ASN A 169 13.78 -2.17 8.28
C ASN A 169 14.11 -1.45 6.97
N ASP A 170 14.88 -2.11 6.12
CA ASP A 170 15.20 -1.62 4.78
C ASP A 170 13.93 -1.49 3.92
N VAL A 171 13.99 -0.60 2.96
CA VAL A 171 12.90 -0.39 2.00
C VAL A 171 12.82 -1.57 1.05
N ILE A 172 11.60 -2.03 0.82
CA ILE A 172 11.26 -3.01 -0.21
C ILE A 172 10.63 -2.26 -1.37
N THR A 173 11.13 -2.45 -2.58
CA THR A 173 10.54 -1.88 -3.79
C THR A 173 9.64 -2.90 -4.48
N THR A 174 8.52 -2.43 -5.02
CA THR A 174 7.70 -3.27 -5.91
C THR A 174 8.45 -3.51 -7.22
N ASP A 175 8.26 -4.69 -7.83
CA ASP A 175 9.00 -5.08 -9.03
C ASP A 175 8.71 -4.12 -10.22
N PRO A 176 9.74 -3.44 -10.77
CA PRO A 176 9.57 -2.54 -11.92
C PRO A 176 9.35 -3.27 -13.25
N ILE A 177 9.46 -4.58 -13.31
CA ILE A 177 9.41 -5.38 -14.55
C ILE A 177 7.98 -5.51 -15.12
N HIS A 178 6.96 -5.05 -14.42
CA HIS A 178 5.59 -5.02 -14.91
C HIS A 178 5.15 -3.60 -15.26
N PRO A 179 5.45 -3.12 -16.49
CA PRO A 179 4.86 -1.87 -16.98
C PRO A 179 3.34 -2.10 -17.12
N TRP A 180 2.57 -1.55 -16.22
CA TRP A 180 1.14 -1.81 -16.13
C TRP A 180 0.31 -1.11 -17.21
N VAL A 181 0.92 -0.24 -18.02
CA VAL A 181 0.11 0.47 -19.00
C VAL A 181 0.91 0.95 -20.21
N LYS A 182 0.47 0.57 -21.39
CA LYS A 182 0.81 1.25 -22.64
C LYS A 182 -0.44 1.99 -23.14
N GLY A 183 -0.37 3.31 -23.29
CA GLY A 183 -1.44 4.10 -23.85
C GLY A 183 -1.64 3.77 -25.34
N THR A 184 -2.87 3.53 -25.80
CA THR A 184 -3.23 3.51 -27.21
C THR A 184 -4.13 4.69 -27.50
N SER A 185 -3.74 5.52 -28.48
CA SER A 185 -4.70 6.35 -29.20
C SER A 185 -5.26 5.53 -30.34
N SER A 186 -6.57 5.40 -30.42
CA SER A 186 -7.27 5.02 -31.62
C SER A 186 -7.41 6.23 -32.54
#